data_176d0844116cb02d3b66a65de6709d6d
#
_entry.id   176d0844116cb02d3b66a65de6709d6d
#
_cell.length_a   1.000
_cell.length_b   1.000
_cell.length_c   1.000
_cell.angle_alpha   90.00
_cell.angle_beta   90.00
_cell.angle_gamma   90.00
#
_symmetry.space_group_name_H-M   'P 1'
#
loop_
_entity.id
_entity.type
_entity.pdbx_description
1 polymer ?
#
loop_
_entity_poly.entity_id
_entity_poly.type
_entity_poly.pdbx_seq_one_letter_code
_entity_poly.pdbx_strand_id
1 'polypeptide(L)' 'MMRPLFDTTLVREQHVRSFNVRPARPAGWEAFECEDQRVVHQQRYRDWHRLERTLTSFTRKIAELRALGWREA' A
#
# COMPACT_ATOMS: atom_id res chain seq x y z
N MET A 1 3.05 -2.74 19.97
CA MET A 1 2.96 -3.20 18.58
C MET A 1 2.30 -2.11 17.74
N MET A 2 2.97 -1.64 16.71
CA MET A 2 2.41 -0.58 15.86
C MET A 2 1.53 -1.17 14.78
N ARG A 3 0.31 -0.66 14.68
CA ARG A 3 -0.59 -1.07 13.61
C ARG A 3 -0.26 -0.28 12.35
N PRO A 4 -0.35 -0.89 11.16
CA PRO A 4 -0.20 -0.13 9.94
C PRO A 4 -1.33 0.89 9.81
N LEU A 5 -1.02 2.05 9.26
CA LEU A 5 -2.00 3.07 8.94
C LEU A 5 -2.91 2.63 7.80
N PHE A 6 -2.37 1.83 6.90
CA PHE A 6 -3.05 1.33 5.72
C PHE A 6 -2.48 -0.05 5.41
N ASP A 7 -3.34 -1.02 5.16
CA ASP A 7 -2.89 -2.38 4.89
C ASP A 7 -3.97 -3.11 4.08
N THR A 8 -3.70 -3.32 2.81
CA THR A 8 -4.61 -4.01 1.92
C THR A 8 -3.83 -4.99 1.04
N THR A 9 -4.27 -6.24 1.01
CA THR A 9 -3.72 -7.27 0.15
C THR A 9 -4.80 -7.76 -0.78
N LEU A 10 -4.49 -7.81 -2.07
CA LEU A 10 -5.40 -8.26 -3.11
C LEU A 10 -4.83 -9.48 -3.80
N VAL A 11 -5.73 -10.39 -4.16
CA VAL A 11 -5.35 -11.62 -4.87
C VAL A 11 -6.18 -11.78 -6.13
N ARG A 12 -5.56 -12.32 -7.16
CA ARG A 12 -6.24 -12.72 -8.39
C ARG A 12 -5.48 -13.89 -8.97
N GLU A 13 -6.18 -15.04 -9.10
CA GLU A 13 -5.54 -16.28 -9.53
C GLU A 13 -4.37 -16.62 -8.60
N GLN A 14 -3.14 -16.68 -9.10
CA GLN A 14 -1.96 -16.98 -8.29
C GLN A 14 -1.13 -15.73 -8.00
N HIS A 15 -1.68 -14.55 -8.26
CA HIS A 15 -0.97 -13.30 -8.07
C HIS A 15 -1.45 -12.58 -6.82
N VAL A 16 -0.52 -11.92 -6.14
CA VAL A 16 -0.77 -11.18 -4.91
C VAL A 16 -0.20 -9.76 -5.06
N ARG A 17 -1.00 -8.77 -4.71
CA ARG A 17 -0.53 -7.38 -4.63
C ARG A 17 -0.88 -6.82 -3.27
N SER A 18 0.05 -6.12 -2.67
CA SER A 18 -0.20 -5.52 -1.36
C SER A 18 0.23 -4.06 -1.35
N PHE A 19 -0.53 -3.31 -0.55
CA PHE A 19 -0.31 -1.87 -0.35
C PHE A 19 -0.32 -1.65 1.15
N ASN A 20 0.76 -1.11 1.70
CA ASN A 20 0.73 -0.78 3.11
C ASN A 20 1.52 0.48 3.43
N VAL A 21 1.09 1.14 4.49
CA VAL A 21 1.74 2.32 5.04
C VAL A 21 1.82 2.12 6.53
N ARG A 22 2.99 2.32 7.09
CA ARG A 22 3.21 2.17 8.51
C ARG A 22 4.08 3.30 9.04
N PRO A 23 3.99 3.58 10.36
CA PRO A 23 4.88 4.55 10.96
C PRO A 23 6.33 4.13 10.79
N ALA A 24 7.21 5.09 10.55
CA ALA A 24 8.64 4.88 10.43
C ALA A 24 9.36 5.51 11.62
N ARG A 25 10.47 4.93 12.02
CA ARG A 25 11.30 5.48 13.07
C ARG A 25 12.49 6.21 12.49
N PRO A 26 12.92 7.32 13.10
CA PRO A 26 12.39 7.95 14.31
C PRO A 26 11.14 8.79 14.07
N ALA A 27 10.78 9.06 12.83
CA ALA A 27 9.63 9.90 12.51
C ALA A 27 9.13 9.61 11.11
N GLY A 28 7.88 9.99 10.84
CA GLY A 28 7.29 9.89 9.52
C GLY A 28 6.63 8.55 9.25
N TRP A 29 6.49 8.23 8.00
CA TRP A 29 5.78 7.04 7.53
C TRP A 29 6.53 6.40 6.37
N GLU A 30 6.28 5.11 6.17
CA GLU A 30 6.87 4.36 5.08
C GLU A 30 5.77 3.65 4.32
N ALA A 31 5.73 3.85 3.01
CA ALA A 31 4.73 3.26 2.13
C ALA A 31 5.37 2.19 1.25
N PHE A 32 4.67 1.08 1.08
CA PHE A 32 5.13 -0.05 0.28
C PHE A 32 4.04 -0.49 -0.67
N GLU A 33 4.45 -0.80 -1.89
CA GLU A 33 3.62 -1.51 -2.85
C GLU A 33 4.40 -2.75 -3.28
N CYS A 34 3.76 -3.92 -3.17
CA CYS A 34 4.41 -5.19 -3.50
C CYS A 34 3.61 -5.95 -4.54
N GLU A 35 4.32 -6.67 -5.41
CA GLU A 35 3.72 -7.59 -6.38
C GLU A 35 4.41 -8.94 -6.23
N ASP A 36 3.63 -9.98 -5.91
CA ASP A 36 4.12 -11.34 -5.75
C ASP A 36 5.35 -11.41 -4.86
N GLN A 37 5.26 -10.77 -3.68
CA GLN A 37 6.31 -10.72 -2.65
C GLN A 37 7.53 -9.89 -3.04
N ARG A 38 7.42 -9.09 -4.08
CA ARG A 38 8.49 -8.23 -4.56
C ARG A 38 8.09 -6.79 -4.29
N VAL A 39 8.95 -6.03 -3.63
CA VAL A 39 8.71 -4.61 -3.42
C VAL A 39 8.93 -3.90 -4.76
N VAL A 40 7.86 -3.31 -5.30
CA VAL A 40 7.94 -2.56 -6.56
C VAL A 40 7.95 -1.05 -6.33
N HIS A 41 7.54 -0.61 -5.14
CA HIS A 41 7.61 0.80 -4.76
C HIS A 41 7.78 0.88 -3.25
N GLN A 42 8.70 1.72 -2.82
CA GLN A 42 8.93 1.98 -1.41
C GLN A 42 9.35 3.43 -1.27
N GLN A 43 8.69 4.13 -0.35
CA GLN A 43 9.05 5.53 -0.13
C GLN A 43 8.76 5.93 1.31
N ARG A 44 9.64 6.77 1.84
CA ARG A 44 9.53 7.33 3.18
C ARG A 44 9.02 8.74 3.08
N TYR A 45 8.09 9.10 3.97
CA TYR A 45 7.48 10.42 4.01
C TYR A 45 7.59 11.00 5.40
N ARG A 46 7.92 12.28 5.48
CA ARG A 46 7.86 13.04 6.73
C ARG A 46 6.70 14.00 6.72
N ASP A 47 6.20 14.33 5.54
CA ASP A 47 5.15 15.31 5.31
C ASP A 47 3.83 14.56 5.12
N TRP A 48 2.86 14.88 5.97
CA TRP A 48 1.53 14.27 5.90
C TRP A 48 0.85 14.49 4.53
N HIS A 49 1.02 15.70 3.95
CA HIS A 49 0.40 15.99 2.66
C HIS A 49 0.90 15.08 1.54
N ARG A 50 2.17 14.78 1.55
CA ARG A 50 2.76 13.86 0.57
C ARG A 50 2.27 12.44 0.80
N LEU A 51 2.19 12.03 2.05
CA LEU A 51 1.64 10.72 2.39
C LEU A 51 0.18 10.60 1.96
N GLU A 52 -0.60 11.64 2.18
CA GLU A 52 -2.00 11.68 1.79
C GLU A 52 -2.18 11.43 0.29
N ARG A 53 -1.34 12.01 -0.53
CA ARG A 53 -1.34 11.77 -1.98
C ARG A 53 -1.08 10.30 -2.30
N THR A 54 -0.15 9.70 -1.59
CA THR A 54 0.16 8.28 -1.77
C THR A 54 -1.02 7.41 -1.36
N LEU A 55 -1.67 7.73 -0.25
CA LEU A 55 -2.88 7.01 0.20
C LEU A 55 -3.99 7.11 -0.85
N THR A 56 -4.19 8.29 -1.41
CA THR A 56 -5.17 8.50 -2.48
C THR A 56 -4.82 7.66 -3.71
N SER A 57 -3.55 7.63 -4.09
CA SER A 57 -3.08 6.83 -5.21
C SER A 57 -3.30 5.34 -4.96
N PHE A 58 -3.00 4.86 -3.76
CA PHE A 58 -3.23 3.46 -3.39
C PHE A 58 -4.71 3.10 -3.46
N THR A 59 -5.56 3.96 -2.90
CA THR A 59 -7.00 3.74 -2.93
C THR A 59 -7.53 3.65 -4.36
N ARG A 60 -7.04 4.52 -5.24
CA ARG A 60 -7.43 4.49 -6.65
C ARG A 60 -6.97 3.20 -7.33
N LYS A 61 -5.72 2.81 -7.12
CA LYS A 61 -5.20 1.57 -7.70
C LYS A 61 -5.97 0.35 -7.22
N ILE A 62 -6.30 0.31 -5.94
CA ILE A 62 -7.09 -0.79 -5.37
C ILE A 62 -8.46 -0.86 -6.04
N ALA A 63 -9.12 0.28 -6.21
CA ALA A 63 -10.42 0.32 -6.87
C ALA A 63 -10.32 -0.17 -8.32
N GLU A 64 -9.28 0.23 -9.04
CA GLU A 64 -9.05 -0.22 -10.41
C GLU A 64 -8.80 -1.73 -10.47
N LEU A 65 -8.01 -2.26 -9.54
CA LEU A 65 -7.72 -3.69 -9.48
C LEU A 65 -8.98 -4.49 -9.17
N ARG A 66 -9.81 -4.01 -8.24
CA ARG A 66 -11.09 -4.67 -7.93
C ARG A 66 -11.98 -4.73 -9.16
N ALA A 67 -12.01 -3.67 -9.95
CA ALA A 67 -12.79 -3.64 -11.19
C ALA A 67 -12.26 -4.68 -12.20
N LEU A 68 -10.98 -5.06 -12.09
CA LEU A 68 -10.37 -6.08 -12.95
C LEU A 68 -10.45 -7.49 -12.36
N GLY A 69 -11.17 -7.67 -11.27
CA GLY A 69 -11.39 -8.99 -10.68
C GLY A 69 -10.50 -9.35 -9.51
N TRP A 70 -9.66 -8.42 -9.03
CA TRP A 70 -8.85 -8.65 -7.83
C TRP A 70 -9.75 -8.60 -6.59
N ARG A 71 -9.48 -9.46 -5.63
CA ARG A 71 -10.25 -9.56 -4.39
C ARG A 71 -9.34 -9.43 -3.18
N GLU A 72 -9.89 -8.88 -2.10
CA GLU A 72 -9.17 -8.82 -0.84
C GLU A 72 -8.91 -10.22 -0.31
N ALA A 73 -7.68 -10.40 0.15
CA ALA A 73 -7.26 -11.67 0.71
C ALA A 73 -7.83 -11.87 2.11
#